data_107930df5a14e76a827827558780ea85
#
_entry.id   107930df5a14e76a827827558780ea85
#
_cell.length_a   1.000
_cell.length_b   1.000
_cell.length_c   1.000
_cell.angle_alpha   90.00
_cell.angle_beta   90.00
_cell.angle_gamma   90.00
#
_symmetry.space_group_name_H-M   'P 1'
#
loop_
_entity.id
_entity.type
_entity.pdbx_description
1 polymer ?
#
loop_
_entity_poly.entity_id
_entity_poly.type
_entity_poly.pdbx_seq_one_letter_code
_entity_poly.pdbx_strand_id
1 'polypeptide(L)'
;MVKSFVREKLENKRFSDALEDSYQSAKKRVIISSFFGPSIGFIAFSTSLILLWYGGREVILGAISPGELIAFILYATIIAGPMGSFARLYARVQEGIGASKRVFEILDMKGEVRDIPDAKPIPELTGKVEFDNVHFHYREDQEIIKGICFSVEPGQTVALVGPSGAGKSTLVQLLHRFYDPIVGEIRIDGIPLQSVQLASYWQQIGIVPQE
;
A
#
# COMPACT_ATOMS: atom_id res chain seq x y z
N MET A 1 27.18 0.12 9.86
CA MET A 1 27.11 1.49 9.32
C MET A 1 26.98 2.55 10.41
N VAL A 2 26.01 2.57 11.36
CA VAL A 2 25.87 3.65 12.36
C VAL A 2 27.16 3.88 13.16
N LYS A 3 27.78 2.81 13.68
CA LYS A 3 29.04 2.87 14.43
C LYS A 3 30.23 3.33 13.58
N SER A 4 30.30 2.91 12.32
CA SER A 4 31.42 3.28 11.43
C SER A 4 31.43 4.76 11.07
N PHE A 5 30.31 5.46 11.21
CA PHE A 5 30.20 6.90 10.97
C PHE A 5 30.08 7.73 12.26
N VAL A 6 30.21 7.10 13.44
CA VAL A 6 30.10 7.76 14.76
C VAL A 6 28.80 8.56 14.88
N ARG A 7 27.69 7.99 14.38
CA ARG A 7 26.37 8.66 14.31
C ARG A 7 25.37 8.19 15.39
N GLU A 8 25.84 7.47 16.43
CA GLU A 8 24.97 6.93 17.48
C GLU A 8 24.15 8.01 18.18
N LYS A 9 24.75 9.16 18.45
CA LYS A 9 24.03 10.27 19.09
C LYS A 9 22.90 10.83 18.22
N LEU A 10 23.12 10.91 16.90
CA LEU A 10 22.14 11.39 15.95
C LEU A 10 20.97 10.39 15.81
N GLU A 11 21.29 9.10 15.69
CA GLU A 11 20.29 8.05 15.56
C GLU A 11 19.49 7.88 16.87
N ASN A 12 20.14 7.94 18.04
CA ASN A 12 19.46 7.94 19.31
C ASN A 12 18.50 9.13 19.45
N LYS A 13 18.89 10.31 18.99
CA LYS A 13 18.01 11.48 18.99
C LYS A 13 16.80 11.27 18.08
N ARG A 14 17.01 10.85 16.84
CA ARG A 14 15.91 10.53 15.90
C ARG A 14 14.96 9.50 16.45
N PHE A 15 15.50 8.44 17.08
CA PHE A 15 14.70 7.41 17.71
C PHE A 15 13.88 7.94 18.89
N SER A 16 14.51 8.78 19.76
CA SER A 16 13.81 9.44 20.86
C SER A 16 12.69 10.36 20.37
N ASP A 17 12.95 11.14 19.32
CA ASP A 17 11.94 12.06 18.77
C ASP A 17 10.75 11.26 18.20
N ALA A 18 11.01 10.17 17.46
CA ALA A 18 9.96 9.29 16.94
C ALA A 18 9.16 8.57 18.05
N LEU A 19 9.85 8.16 19.13
CA LEU A 19 9.20 7.58 20.31
C LEU A 19 8.31 8.60 21.02
N GLU A 20 8.79 9.85 21.18
CA GLU A 20 8.01 10.91 21.81
C GLU A 20 6.73 11.21 21.02
N ASP A 21 6.80 11.30 19.70
CA ASP A 21 5.63 11.48 18.83
C ASP A 21 4.61 10.35 18.98
N SER A 22 5.10 9.10 19.02
CA SER A 22 4.27 7.91 19.26
C SER A 22 3.63 7.94 20.66
N TYR A 23 4.41 8.31 21.67
CA TYR A 23 3.95 8.44 23.04
C TYR A 23 2.87 9.52 23.19
N GLN A 24 3.07 10.69 22.60
CA GLN A 24 2.09 11.78 22.64
C GLN A 24 0.78 11.39 21.95
N SER A 25 0.86 10.66 20.85
CA SER A 25 -0.30 10.14 20.14
C SER A 25 -1.07 9.10 20.98
N ALA A 26 -0.35 8.18 21.62
CA ALA A 26 -0.93 7.19 22.53
C ALA A 26 -1.54 7.87 23.77
N LYS A 27 -0.84 8.84 24.36
CA LYS A 27 -1.30 9.60 25.52
C LYS A 27 -2.61 10.34 25.23
N LYS A 28 -2.72 11.03 24.09
CA LYS A 28 -3.96 11.68 23.67
C LYS A 28 -5.12 10.69 23.57
N ARG A 29 -4.87 9.52 22.97
CA ARG A 29 -5.88 8.46 22.85
C ARG A 29 -6.35 7.96 24.22
N VAL A 30 -5.40 7.70 25.14
CA VAL A 30 -5.71 7.24 26.50
C VAL A 30 -6.52 8.29 27.26
N ILE A 31 -6.12 9.57 27.22
CA ILE A 31 -6.84 10.65 27.91
C ILE A 31 -8.28 10.73 27.41
N ILE A 32 -8.49 10.75 26.09
CA ILE A 32 -9.85 10.79 25.50
C ILE A 32 -10.65 9.57 25.97
N SER A 33 -10.09 8.37 25.87
CA SER A 33 -10.77 7.13 26.28
C SER A 33 -11.10 7.12 27.78
N SER A 34 -10.22 7.68 28.61
CA SER A 34 -10.42 7.75 30.07
C SER A 34 -11.56 8.65 30.48
N PHE A 35 -11.89 9.66 29.70
CA PHE A 35 -13.07 10.48 29.93
C PHE A 35 -14.36 9.87 29.38
N PHE A 36 -14.28 9.21 28.22
CA PHE A 36 -15.47 8.66 27.56
C PHE A 36 -16.13 7.54 28.36
N GLY A 37 -15.36 6.61 28.90
CA GLY A 37 -15.90 5.47 29.66
C GLY A 37 -16.72 5.91 30.87
N PRO A 38 -16.13 6.67 31.84
CA PRO A 38 -16.85 7.18 32.99
C PRO A 38 -18.04 8.11 32.65
N SER A 39 -17.92 8.91 31.58
CA SER A 39 -19.02 9.79 31.16
C SER A 39 -20.23 9.01 30.68
N ILE A 40 -20.02 7.96 29.88
CA ILE A 40 -21.11 7.07 29.43
C ILE A 40 -21.73 6.34 30.64
N GLY A 41 -20.88 5.85 31.58
CA GLY A 41 -21.34 5.22 32.81
C GLY A 41 -22.19 6.17 33.67
N PHE A 42 -21.76 7.42 33.82
CA PHE A 42 -22.49 8.42 34.54
C PHE A 42 -23.85 8.75 33.90
N ILE A 43 -23.90 8.90 32.57
CA ILE A 43 -25.16 9.12 31.85
C ILE A 43 -26.11 7.94 32.03
N ALA A 44 -25.60 6.71 31.87
CA ALA A 44 -26.41 5.50 32.04
C ALA A 44 -26.97 5.38 33.46
N PHE A 45 -26.14 5.64 34.46
CA PHE A 45 -26.57 5.64 35.86
C PHE A 45 -27.62 6.74 36.17
N SER A 46 -27.38 7.97 35.69
CA SER A 46 -28.33 9.07 35.83
C SER A 46 -29.65 8.78 35.15
N THR A 47 -29.62 8.20 33.96
CA THR A 47 -30.84 7.76 33.25
C THR A 47 -31.61 6.71 34.04
N SER A 48 -30.91 5.74 34.65
CA SER A 48 -31.52 4.72 35.49
C SER A 48 -32.20 5.31 36.72
N LEU A 49 -31.57 6.30 37.38
CA LEU A 49 -32.18 6.99 38.50
C LEU A 49 -33.45 7.78 38.10
N ILE A 50 -33.41 8.47 36.97
CA ILE A 50 -34.56 9.21 36.43
C ILE A 50 -35.72 8.26 36.11
N LEU A 51 -35.40 7.11 35.48
CA LEU A 51 -36.39 6.08 35.16
C LEU A 51 -37.05 5.51 36.44
N LEU A 52 -36.24 5.21 37.44
CA LEU A 52 -36.77 4.73 38.72
C LEU A 52 -37.63 5.75 39.43
N TRP A 53 -37.20 7.01 39.44
CA TRP A 53 -37.93 8.09 40.08
C TRP A 53 -39.25 8.39 39.35
N TYR A 54 -39.19 8.59 38.04
CA TYR A 54 -40.38 8.88 37.23
C TYR A 54 -41.33 7.68 37.14
N GLY A 55 -40.79 6.48 36.79
CA GLY A 55 -41.55 5.26 36.71
C GLY A 55 -42.21 4.84 38.06
N GLY A 56 -41.48 5.03 39.17
CA GLY A 56 -42.01 4.83 40.51
C GLY A 56 -43.21 5.75 40.84
N ARG A 57 -43.11 7.02 40.41
CA ARG A 57 -44.23 7.96 40.53
C ARG A 57 -45.48 7.48 39.74
N GLU A 58 -45.27 7.04 38.48
CA GLU A 58 -46.36 6.57 37.64
C GLU A 58 -47.01 5.28 38.20
N VAL A 59 -46.25 4.41 38.86
CA VAL A 59 -46.76 3.26 39.60
C VAL A 59 -47.62 3.70 40.78
N ILE A 60 -47.20 4.70 41.57
CA ILE A 60 -47.97 5.23 42.72
C ILE A 60 -49.26 5.87 42.24
N LEU A 61 -49.26 6.53 41.08
CA LEU A 61 -50.45 7.13 40.48
C LEU A 61 -51.38 6.10 39.81
N GLY A 62 -50.96 4.82 39.75
CA GLY A 62 -51.76 3.73 39.15
C GLY A 62 -51.78 3.76 37.63
N ALA A 63 -50.91 4.54 36.98
CA ALA A 63 -50.82 4.64 35.51
C ALA A 63 -50.13 3.41 34.87
N ILE A 64 -49.17 2.83 35.62
CA ILE A 64 -48.48 1.60 35.21
C ILE A 64 -48.38 0.63 36.40
N SER A 65 -48.30 -0.67 36.13
CA SER A 65 -48.07 -1.69 37.15
C SER A 65 -46.58 -1.78 37.54
N PRO A 66 -46.25 -2.23 38.75
CA PRO A 66 -44.85 -2.48 39.14
C PRO A 66 -44.15 -3.46 38.20
N GLY A 67 -44.87 -4.46 37.65
CA GLY A 67 -44.33 -5.41 36.70
C GLY A 67 -43.93 -4.80 35.35
N GLU A 68 -44.74 -3.85 34.87
CA GLU A 68 -44.41 -3.11 33.63
C GLU A 68 -43.17 -2.24 33.80
N LEU A 69 -42.97 -1.58 34.96
CA LEU A 69 -41.77 -0.83 35.23
C LEU A 69 -40.54 -1.73 35.24
N ILE A 70 -40.58 -2.88 35.90
CA ILE A 70 -39.50 -3.85 35.93
C ILE A 70 -39.21 -4.39 34.52
N ALA A 71 -40.23 -4.75 33.76
CA ALA A 71 -40.06 -5.21 32.39
C ALA A 71 -39.41 -4.15 31.50
N PHE A 72 -39.80 -2.88 31.65
CA PHE A 72 -39.21 -1.77 30.92
C PHE A 72 -37.70 -1.63 31.22
N ILE A 73 -37.32 -1.68 32.49
CA ILE A 73 -35.90 -1.58 32.91
C ILE A 73 -35.11 -2.76 32.36
N LEU A 74 -35.63 -3.96 32.40
CA LEU A 74 -34.98 -5.15 31.83
C LEU A 74 -34.79 -5.01 30.32
N TYR A 75 -35.81 -4.59 29.60
CA TYR A 75 -35.70 -4.38 28.14
C TYR A 75 -34.71 -3.27 27.80
N ALA A 76 -34.75 -2.17 28.53
CA ALA A 76 -33.77 -1.07 28.34
C ALA A 76 -32.34 -1.56 28.53
N THR A 77 -32.08 -2.40 29.54
CA THR A 77 -30.77 -2.98 29.81
C THR A 77 -30.33 -3.96 28.72
N ILE A 78 -31.26 -4.84 28.27
CA ILE A 78 -30.99 -5.80 27.18
C ILE A 78 -30.64 -5.05 25.87
N ILE A 79 -31.34 -3.96 25.56
CA ILE A 79 -31.10 -3.19 24.33
C ILE A 79 -29.81 -2.36 24.41
N ALA A 80 -29.51 -1.78 25.58
CA ALA A 80 -28.32 -0.93 25.77
C ALA A 80 -27.00 -1.69 25.58
N GLY A 81 -26.94 -2.96 25.98
CA GLY A 81 -25.73 -3.79 25.86
C GLY A 81 -25.19 -3.91 24.45
N PRO A 82 -25.98 -4.39 23.46
CA PRO A 82 -25.58 -4.51 22.07
C PRO A 82 -25.17 -3.17 21.42
N MET A 83 -25.76 -2.06 21.81
CA MET A 83 -25.42 -0.73 21.24
C MET A 83 -23.92 -0.42 21.37
N GLY A 84 -23.31 -0.70 22.53
CA GLY A 84 -21.86 -0.55 22.69
C GLY A 84 -21.02 -1.50 21.83
N SER A 85 -21.59 -2.65 21.47
CA SER A 85 -20.90 -3.61 20.58
C SER A 85 -20.91 -3.15 19.12
N PHE A 86 -21.99 -2.52 18.66
CA PHE A 86 -22.04 -1.92 17.32
C PHE A 86 -21.00 -0.82 17.14
N ALA A 87 -20.82 0.06 18.14
CA ALA A 87 -19.78 1.09 18.08
C ALA A 87 -18.37 0.50 17.95
N ARG A 88 -18.10 -0.60 18.70
CA ARG A 88 -16.80 -1.31 18.60
C ARG A 88 -16.64 -2.03 17.25
N LEU A 89 -17.71 -2.62 16.72
CA LEU A 89 -17.69 -3.27 15.41
C LEU A 89 -17.38 -2.26 14.31
N TYR A 90 -18.04 -1.10 14.34
CA TYR A 90 -17.79 -0.02 13.39
C TYR A 90 -16.32 0.44 13.43
N ALA A 91 -15.76 0.63 14.63
CA ALA A 91 -14.35 1.00 14.79
C ALA A 91 -13.41 -0.06 14.18
N ARG A 92 -13.68 -1.36 14.41
CA ARG A 92 -12.89 -2.47 13.83
C ARG A 92 -12.99 -2.52 12.32
N VAL A 93 -14.16 -2.27 11.75
CA VAL A 93 -14.34 -2.21 10.29
C VAL A 93 -13.51 -1.07 9.70
N GLN A 94 -13.52 0.12 10.32
CA GLN A 94 -12.71 1.25 9.88
C GLN A 94 -11.20 0.98 9.98
N GLU A 95 -10.77 0.29 11.03
CA GLU A 95 -9.38 -0.16 11.17
C GLU A 95 -8.98 -1.14 10.07
N GLY A 96 -9.87 -2.12 9.78
CA GLY A 96 -9.67 -3.08 8.69
C GLY A 96 -9.59 -2.40 7.31
N ILE A 97 -10.47 -1.44 7.02
CA ILE A 97 -10.43 -0.64 5.79
C ILE A 97 -9.11 0.14 5.69
N GLY A 98 -8.68 0.77 6.81
CA GLY A 98 -7.41 1.51 6.84
C GLY A 98 -6.20 0.62 6.58
N ALA A 99 -6.17 -0.58 7.16
CA ALA A 99 -5.09 -1.55 6.97
C ALA A 99 -5.06 -2.11 5.54
N SER A 100 -6.23 -2.37 4.94
CA SER A 100 -6.32 -2.92 3.59
C SER A 100 -6.05 -1.89 2.49
N LYS A 101 -6.22 -0.60 2.75
CA LYS A 101 -6.02 0.47 1.76
C LYS A 101 -4.67 0.36 1.06
N ARG A 102 -3.58 0.15 1.82
CA ARG A 102 -2.23 0.03 1.25
C ARG A 102 -2.07 -1.19 0.35
N VAL A 103 -2.75 -2.30 0.68
CA VAL A 103 -2.74 -3.51 -0.15
C VAL A 103 -3.43 -3.24 -1.48
N PHE A 104 -4.60 -2.60 -1.46
CA PHE A 104 -5.32 -2.23 -2.68
C PHE A 104 -4.56 -1.19 -3.51
N GLU A 105 -3.92 -0.20 -2.86
CA GLU A 105 -3.05 0.74 -3.58
C GLU A 105 -1.95 0.02 -4.35
N ILE A 106 -1.32 -1.02 -3.76
CA ILE A 106 -0.28 -1.81 -4.43
C ILE A 106 -0.89 -2.67 -5.55
N LEU A 107 -2.04 -3.29 -5.33
CA LEU A 107 -2.73 -4.09 -6.35
C LEU A 107 -3.20 -3.24 -7.54
N ASP A 108 -3.63 -2.01 -7.27
CA ASP A 108 -4.08 -1.06 -8.28
C ASP A 108 -2.91 -0.31 -8.95
N MET A 109 -1.68 -0.48 -8.46
CA MET A 109 -0.50 0.12 -9.11
C MET A 109 -0.36 -0.44 -10.51
N LYS A 110 -0.49 0.46 -11.43
CA LYS A 110 -0.32 0.13 -12.85
C LYS A 110 1.17 0.13 -13.16
N GLY A 111 1.70 -0.99 -13.62
CA GLY A 111 3.09 -1.06 -14.12
C GLY A 111 3.37 0.00 -15.18
N GLU A 112 4.57 0.55 -15.19
CA GLU A 112 5.01 1.55 -16.18
C GLU A 112 5.01 0.97 -17.58
N VAL A 113 5.43 -0.29 -17.72
CA VAL A 113 5.45 -1.03 -18.98
C VAL A 113 4.26 -1.97 -19.05
N ARG A 114 3.53 -1.91 -20.16
CA ARG A 114 2.34 -2.74 -20.42
C ARG A 114 2.26 -3.14 -21.86
N ASP A 115 1.51 -4.20 -22.09
CA ASP A 115 1.11 -4.55 -23.43
C ASP A 115 0.19 -3.47 -24.00
N ILE A 116 0.49 -3.05 -25.23
CA ILE A 116 -0.45 -2.19 -25.99
C ILE A 116 -1.69 -3.03 -26.36
N PRO A 117 -2.86 -2.41 -26.60
CA PRO A 117 -4.10 -3.13 -26.87
C PRO A 117 -4.01 -4.17 -28.01
N ASP A 118 -3.14 -3.90 -28.99
CA ASP A 118 -2.94 -4.78 -30.17
C ASP A 118 -1.67 -5.61 -30.08
N ALA A 119 -1.05 -5.76 -28.90
CA ALA A 119 0.15 -6.56 -28.71
C ALA A 119 -0.10 -8.03 -29.11
N LYS A 120 0.79 -8.56 -29.94
CA LYS A 120 0.70 -9.94 -30.43
C LYS A 120 1.70 -10.83 -29.69
N PRO A 121 1.40 -12.13 -29.53
CA PRO A 121 2.41 -13.07 -29.07
C PRO A 121 3.62 -13.02 -30.01
N ILE A 122 4.83 -13.05 -29.43
CA ILE A 122 6.05 -13.12 -30.23
C ILE A 122 6.22 -14.54 -30.77
N PRO A 123 6.61 -14.72 -32.03
CA PRO A 123 6.95 -16.04 -32.58
C PRO A 123 8.19 -16.63 -31.88
N GLU A 124 8.56 -17.85 -32.22
CA GLU A 124 9.81 -18.46 -31.77
C GLU A 124 11.00 -17.59 -32.20
N LEU A 125 11.82 -17.20 -31.22
CA LEU A 125 12.91 -16.27 -31.43
C LEU A 125 14.13 -16.95 -32.01
N THR A 126 14.72 -16.34 -33.04
CA THR A 126 16.05 -16.71 -33.56
C THR A 126 17.15 -15.99 -32.79
N GLY A 127 16.84 -14.83 -32.21
CA GLY A 127 17.70 -14.12 -31.28
C GLY A 127 18.50 -12.97 -31.87
N LYS A 128 18.10 -12.40 -33.00
CA LYS A 128 18.67 -11.15 -33.50
C LYS A 128 18.16 -9.98 -32.66
N VAL A 129 19.07 -9.18 -32.12
CA VAL A 129 18.73 -7.98 -31.29
C VAL A 129 19.23 -6.71 -31.98
N GLU A 130 18.38 -5.71 -32.08
CA GLU A 130 18.73 -4.42 -32.69
C GLU A 130 18.32 -3.28 -31.77
N PHE A 131 19.24 -2.38 -31.46
CA PHE A 131 19.00 -1.11 -30.81
C PHE A 131 19.14 -0.01 -31.87
N ASP A 132 18.09 0.77 -32.06
CA ASP A 132 18.04 1.84 -33.06
C ASP A 132 17.77 3.18 -32.37
N ASN A 133 18.81 4.01 -32.32
CA ASN A 133 18.81 5.35 -31.74
C ASN A 133 18.14 5.43 -30.35
N VAL A 134 18.45 4.48 -29.48
CA VAL A 134 17.82 4.33 -28.16
C VAL A 134 18.30 5.37 -27.18
N HIS A 135 17.35 6.13 -26.62
CA HIS A 135 17.55 7.08 -25.52
C HIS A 135 16.75 6.67 -24.31
N PHE A 136 17.35 6.82 -23.13
CA PHE A 136 16.66 6.49 -21.89
C PHE A 136 17.18 7.27 -20.68
N HIS A 137 16.29 7.61 -19.75
CA HIS A 137 16.56 8.14 -18.43
C HIS A 137 15.55 7.59 -17.39
N TYR A 138 15.98 7.43 -16.13
CA TYR A 138 15.08 7.12 -15.03
C TYR A 138 14.40 8.38 -14.46
N ARG A 139 15.04 9.56 -14.68
CA ARG A 139 14.53 10.86 -14.29
C ARG A 139 14.84 11.84 -15.41
N GLU A 140 13.94 12.77 -15.65
CA GLU A 140 14.03 13.74 -16.75
C GLU A 140 15.32 14.58 -16.75
N ASP A 141 15.94 14.75 -15.59
CA ASP A 141 17.15 15.56 -15.41
C ASP A 141 18.46 14.84 -15.75
N GLN A 142 18.43 13.50 -15.95
CA GLN A 142 19.64 12.72 -16.14
C GLN A 142 19.51 11.63 -17.21
N GLU A 143 19.88 11.93 -18.44
CA GLU A 143 19.93 10.97 -19.52
C GLU A 143 21.08 9.97 -19.35
N ILE A 144 20.76 8.68 -19.32
CA ILE A 144 21.69 7.56 -19.09
C ILE A 144 22.10 6.92 -20.39
N ILE A 145 21.17 6.70 -21.29
CA ILE A 145 21.40 6.14 -22.62
C ILE A 145 21.16 7.25 -23.65
N LYS A 146 22.16 7.51 -24.49
CA LYS A 146 22.22 8.67 -25.37
C LYS A 146 22.40 8.24 -26.84
N GLY A 147 21.30 7.82 -27.49
CA GLY A 147 21.30 7.48 -28.89
C GLY A 147 22.17 6.27 -29.24
N ILE A 148 22.01 5.17 -28.50
CA ILE A 148 22.77 3.95 -28.79
C ILE A 148 22.19 3.19 -29.97
N CYS A 149 23.08 2.83 -30.89
CA CYS A 149 22.80 2.00 -32.07
C CYS A 149 23.77 0.82 -32.12
N PHE A 150 23.28 -0.40 -32.11
CA PHE A 150 24.04 -1.61 -32.40
C PHE A 150 23.12 -2.78 -32.74
N SER A 151 23.66 -3.81 -33.34
CA SER A 151 22.96 -5.07 -33.57
C SER A 151 23.79 -6.28 -33.13
N VAL A 152 23.09 -7.33 -32.72
CA VAL A 152 23.65 -8.62 -32.32
C VAL A 152 23.00 -9.69 -33.18
N GLU A 153 23.78 -10.47 -33.89
CA GLU A 153 23.28 -11.57 -34.73
C GLU A 153 22.97 -12.82 -33.88
N PRO A 154 22.08 -13.68 -34.34
CA PRO A 154 21.76 -14.95 -33.67
C PRO A 154 23.00 -15.76 -33.29
N GLY A 155 23.03 -16.29 -32.07
CA GLY A 155 24.13 -17.10 -31.56
C GLY A 155 25.37 -16.33 -31.14
N GLN A 156 25.43 -15.01 -31.29
CA GLN A 156 26.53 -14.20 -30.82
C GLN A 156 26.50 -13.98 -29.31
N THR A 157 27.68 -13.96 -28.71
CA THR A 157 27.87 -13.51 -27.33
C THR A 157 28.47 -12.11 -27.33
N VAL A 158 27.79 -11.16 -26.69
CA VAL A 158 28.22 -9.75 -26.62
C VAL A 158 28.54 -9.36 -25.18
N ALA A 159 29.69 -8.72 -24.96
CA ALA A 159 30.08 -8.17 -23.67
C ALA A 159 29.88 -6.65 -23.66
N LEU A 160 29.09 -6.16 -22.69
CA LEU A 160 28.94 -4.74 -22.43
C LEU A 160 30.04 -4.30 -21.46
N VAL A 161 31.01 -3.50 -21.93
CA VAL A 161 32.14 -3.02 -21.14
C VAL A 161 32.11 -1.49 -20.97
N GLY A 162 32.59 -1.02 -19.84
CA GLY A 162 32.62 0.42 -19.54
C GLY A 162 32.71 0.71 -18.06
N PRO A 163 32.93 1.98 -17.66
CA PRO A 163 33.00 2.38 -16.27
C PRO A 163 31.66 2.15 -15.52
N SER A 164 31.70 2.22 -14.18
CA SER A 164 30.48 2.18 -13.37
C SER A 164 29.59 3.38 -13.73
N GLY A 165 28.29 3.14 -13.84
CA GLY A 165 27.33 4.19 -14.24
C GLY A 165 27.20 4.43 -15.77
N ALA A 166 27.95 3.70 -16.62
CA ALA A 166 27.86 3.86 -18.08
C ALA A 166 26.56 3.33 -18.72
N GLY A 167 25.58 2.88 -17.94
CA GLY A 167 24.29 2.43 -18.48
C GLY A 167 24.24 0.95 -18.89
N LYS A 168 25.26 0.13 -18.60
CA LYS A 168 25.29 -1.31 -18.98
C LYS A 168 24.09 -2.10 -18.45
N SER A 169 23.79 -1.98 -17.16
CA SER A 169 22.61 -2.64 -16.55
C SER A 169 21.31 -2.06 -17.09
N THR A 170 21.28 -0.79 -17.44
CA THR A 170 20.12 -0.14 -18.04
C THR A 170 19.81 -0.71 -19.42
N LEU A 171 20.84 -0.98 -20.26
CA LEU A 171 20.65 -1.64 -21.55
C LEU A 171 20.04 -3.03 -21.40
N VAL A 172 20.50 -3.82 -20.42
CA VAL A 172 19.93 -5.13 -20.12
C VAL A 172 18.49 -5.01 -19.67
N GLN A 173 18.17 -4.04 -18.82
CA GLN A 173 16.80 -3.78 -18.35
C GLN A 173 15.86 -3.35 -19.48
N LEU A 174 16.33 -2.52 -20.41
CA LEU A 174 15.60 -2.15 -21.62
C LEU A 174 15.36 -3.35 -22.55
N LEU A 175 16.38 -4.21 -22.72
CA LEU A 175 16.23 -5.45 -23.49
C LEU A 175 15.21 -6.40 -22.87
N HIS A 176 15.18 -6.52 -21.53
CA HIS A 176 14.14 -7.29 -20.84
C HIS A 176 12.78 -6.58 -20.80
N ARG A 177 12.70 -5.37 -21.34
CA ARG A 177 11.51 -4.53 -21.33
C ARG A 177 10.95 -4.31 -19.91
N PHE A 178 11.86 -4.09 -18.94
CA PHE A 178 11.46 -3.55 -17.63
C PHE A 178 11.16 -2.06 -17.71
N TYR A 179 11.68 -1.41 -18.75
CA TYR A 179 11.40 -0.04 -19.16
C TYR A 179 11.29 0.02 -20.67
N ASP A 180 10.50 0.95 -21.19
CA ASP A 180 10.48 1.24 -22.62
C ASP A 180 11.43 2.43 -22.92
N PRO A 181 12.10 2.46 -24.08
CA PRO A 181 12.93 3.59 -24.49
C PRO A 181 12.07 4.85 -24.68
N ILE A 182 12.65 6.03 -24.40
CA ILE A 182 11.98 7.31 -24.57
C ILE A 182 11.99 7.75 -26.03
N VAL A 183 13.13 7.52 -26.69
CA VAL A 183 13.32 7.76 -28.13
C VAL A 183 14.02 6.53 -28.69
N GLY A 184 13.76 6.25 -29.97
CA GLY A 184 14.27 5.07 -30.65
C GLY A 184 13.47 3.82 -30.34
N GLU A 185 13.94 2.68 -30.78
CA GLU A 185 13.28 1.40 -30.58
C GLU A 185 14.28 0.23 -30.42
N ILE A 186 13.80 -0.82 -29.75
CA ILE A 186 14.51 -2.10 -29.64
C ILE A 186 13.72 -3.11 -30.41
N ARG A 187 14.39 -3.85 -31.29
CA ARG A 187 13.77 -4.91 -32.09
C ARG A 187 14.40 -6.27 -31.76
N ILE A 188 13.56 -7.28 -31.75
CA ILE A 188 13.98 -8.69 -31.67
C ILE A 188 13.48 -9.37 -32.92
N ASP A 189 14.40 -9.94 -33.68
CA ASP A 189 14.11 -10.57 -35.00
C ASP A 189 13.33 -9.62 -35.93
N GLY A 190 13.65 -8.34 -35.90
CA GLY A 190 13.00 -7.30 -36.69
C GLY A 190 11.65 -6.82 -36.14
N ILE A 191 11.13 -7.41 -35.06
CA ILE A 191 9.85 -7.06 -34.45
C ILE A 191 10.11 -6.06 -33.31
N PRO A 192 9.44 -4.87 -33.33
CA PRO A 192 9.55 -3.90 -32.24
C PRO A 192 9.10 -4.52 -30.89
N LEU A 193 9.93 -4.41 -29.89
CA LEU A 193 9.69 -5.03 -28.58
C LEU A 193 8.42 -4.50 -27.89
N GLN A 194 8.06 -3.24 -28.15
CA GLN A 194 6.84 -2.63 -27.62
C GLN A 194 5.54 -3.20 -28.24
N SER A 195 5.64 -3.84 -29.42
CA SER A 195 4.47 -4.39 -30.15
C SER A 195 4.10 -5.81 -29.73
N VAL A 196 4.92 -6.46 -28.89
CA VAL A 196 4.71 -7.86 -28.49
C VAL A 196 4.17 -7.96 -27.06
N GLN A 197 3.49 -9.07 -26.79
CA GLN A 197 3.03 -9.39 -25.43
C GLN A 197 4.21 -9.77 -24.54
N LEU A 198 4.34 -9.07 -23.40
CA LEU A 198 5.42 -9.30 -22.42
C LEU A 198 5.51 -10.74 -21.97
N ALA A 199 4.37 -11.37 -21.69
CA ALA A 199 4.34 -12.76 -21.22
C ALA A 199 4.96 -13.73 -22.25
N SER A 200 4.66 -13.57 -23.55
CA SER A 200 5.19 -14.41 -24.61
C SER A 200 6.69 -14.18 -24.85
N TYR A 201 7.14 -12.94 -24.66
CA TYR A 201 8.55 -12.57 -24.76
C TYR A 201 9.37 -13.14 -23.60
N TRP A 202 8.92 -12.95 -22.37
CA TRP A 202 9.64 -13.43 -21.18
C TRP A 202 9.73 -14.95 -21.06
N GLN A 203 8.84 -15.68 -21.70
CA GLN A 203 8.94 -17.15 -21.78
C GLN A 203 10.12 -17.63 -22.62
N GLN A 204 10.67 -16.80 -23.50
CA GLN A 204 11.75 -17.15 -24.42
C GLN A 204 13.11 -16.54 -24.05
N ILE A 205 13.17 -15.73 -23.00
CA ILE A 205 14.41 -15.12 -22.54
C ILE A 205 14.72 -15.55 -21.10
N GLY A 206 15.99 -15.56 -20.76
CA GLY A 206 16.46 -15.83 -19.41
C GLY A 206 17.35 -14.70 -18.90
N ILE A 207 17.28 -14.44 -17.60
CA ILE A 207 18.17 -13.50 -16.92
C ILE A 207 18.92 -14.22 -15.79
N VAL A 208 20.20 -13.96 -15.69
CA VAL A 208 21.00 -14.38 -14.54
C VAL A 208 21.41 -13.10 -13.80
N PRO A 209 20.76 -12.80 -12.67
CA PRO A 209 21.07 -11.61 -11.92
C PRO A 209 22.45 -11.70 -11.27
N GLN A 210 23.10 -10.57 -11.07
CA GLN A 210 24.26 -10.45 -10.21
C GLN A 210 23.77 -10.50 -8.74
N GLU A 211 24.42 -11.36 -7.91
CA GLU A 211 24.13 -11.44 -6.47
C GLU A 211 24.39 -10.12 -5.74
#